data_b6073f1be0080a847f4f982d50f5151f
#
_entry.id   b6073f1be0080a847f4f982d50f5151f
#
_cell.length_a   1.000
_cell.length_b   1.000
_cell.length_c   1.000
_cell.angle_alpha   90.00
_cell.angle_beta   90.00
_cell.angle_gamma   90.00
#
_symmetry.space_group_name_H-M   'P 1'
#
loop_
_entity.id
_entity.type
_entity.pdbx_description
1 polymer ?
#
loop_
_entity_poly.entity_id
_entity_poly.type
_entity_poly.pdbx_seq_one_letter_code
_entity_poly.pdbx_strand_id
1 'polypeptide(L)'
;MLNKVALSVQLNMKADLREIYGAPTRAAAEAAIDVFADKYAAKYDKAVACLTKDREALLAFFDFPAEHWDHLRTSNPIESVFATVRHRTVRTKGALSAKTAKLMVFKLVNAAAKTWRRLKGENQLPKVVQGVKFQNGIEVIKMPAHHAA
;
A
#
# COMPACT_ATOMS: atom_id res chain seq x y z
N MET A 1 -0.20 -0.89 15.03
CA MET A 1 0.84 -1.88 15.38
C MET A 1 1.85 -1.31 16.40
N LEU A 2 2.69 -0.35 16.05
CA LEU A 2 3.76 0.18 16.92
C LEU A 2 3.29 0.76 18.27
N ASN A 3 2.08 1.28 18.36
CA ASN A 3 1.48 1.75 19.61
C ASN A 3 1.20 0.64 20.65
N LYS A 4 1.35 -0.64 20.27
CA LYS A 4 1.22 -1.81 21.13
C LYS A 4 2.58 -2.34 21.64
N VAL A 5 3.65 -1.61 21.38
CA VAL A 5 5.04 -2.03 21.65
C VAL A 5 5.76 -0.95 22.42
N ALA A 6 6.62 -1.35 23.36
CA ALA A 6 7.44 -0.43 24.14
C ALA A 6 8.34 0.44 23.24
N LEU A 7 8.54 1.71 23.60
CA LEU A 7 9.31 2.67 22.81
C LEU A 7 10.74 2.18 22.50
N SER A 8 11.38 1.51 23.44
CA SER A 8 12.74 0.96 23.30
C SER A 8 12.86 -0.09 22.17
N VAL A 9 11.76 -0.79 21.85
CA VAL A 9 11.75 -1.86 20.84
C VAL A 9 11.27 -1.33 19.47
N GLN A 10 10.59 -0.18 19.45
CA GLN A 10 9.98 0.34 18.23
C GLN A 10 10.99 0.62 17.10
N LEU A 11 12.23 1.02 17.45
CA LEU A 11 13.26 1.31 16.44
C LEU A 11 13.64 0.03 15.68
N ASN A 12 13.91 -1.05 16.42
CA ASN A 12 14.27 -2.34 15.82
C ASN A 12 13.09 -2.93 15.04
N MET A 13 11.88 -2.86 15.62
CA MET A 13 10.68 -3.32 14.94
C MET A 13 10.40 -2.54 13.63
N LYS A 14 10.69 -1.26 13.59
CA LYS A 14 10.60 -0.47 12.35
C LYS A 14 11.63 -0.90 11.30
N ALA A 15 12.83 -1.27 11.73
CA ALA A 15 13.86 -1.80 10.82
C ALA A 15 13.40 -3.12 10.21
N ASP A 16 12.95 -4.07 11.04
CA ASP A 16 12.44 -5.36 10.59
C ASP A 16 11.23 -5.20 9.64
N LEU A 17 10.33 -4.27 9.93
CA LEU A 17 9.22 -3.95 9.02
C LEU A 17 9.70 -3.39 7.67
N ARG A 18 10.80 -2.61 7.66
CA ARG A 18 11.38 -2.11 6.40
C ARG A 18 11.95 -3.23 5.54
N GLU A 19 12.49 -4.27 6.16
CA GLU A 19 12.96 -5.46 5.45
C GLU A 19 11.80 -6.17 4.73
N ILE A 20 10.64 -6.27 5.37
CA ILE A 20 9.46 -6.90 4.79
C ILE A 20 8.99 -6.14 3.53
N TYR A 21 8.69 -4.85 3.65
CA TYR A 21 8.15 -4.10 2.51
C TYR A 21 9.22 -3.67 1.50
N GLY A 22 10.50 -3.74 1.87
CA GLY A 22 11.64 -3.50 0.98
C GLY A 22 12.15 -4.77 0.29
N ALA A 23 11.61 -5.93 0.60
CA ALA A 23 12.04 -7.19 0.02
C ALA A 23 11.94 -7.19 -1.52
N PRO A 24 12.88 -7.85 -2.22
CA PRO A 24 12.90 -7.85 -3.69
C PRO A 24 11.83 -8.77 -4.30
N THR A 25 11.36 -9.77 -3.55
CA THR A 25 10.37 -10.75 -4.00
C THR A 25 9.33 -11.01 -2.92
N ARG A 26 8.16 -11.49 -3.32
CA ARG A 26 7.10 -11.90 -2.40
C ARG A 26 7.58 -12.98 -1.43
N ALA A 27 8.30 -14.01 -1.92
CA ALA A 27 8.83 -15.08 -1.08
C ALA A 27 9.81 -14.55 0.00
N ALA A 28 10.67 -13.60 -0.36
CA ALA A 28 11.57 -12.97 0.61
C ALA A 28 10.81 -12.15 1.65
N ALA A 29 9.75 -11.44 1.25
CA ALA A 29 8.90 -10.70 2.16
C ALA A 29 8.13 -11.64 3.12
N GLU A 30 7.64 -12.76 2.62
CA GLU A 30 6.98 -13.80 3.42
C GLU A 30 7.92 -14.40 4.47
N ALA A 31 9.15 -14.75 4.08
CA ALA A 31 10.17 -15.23 5.01
C ALA A 31 10.50 -14.17 6.08
N ALA A 32 10.62 -12.90 5.70
CA ALA A 32 10.85 -11.82 6.65
C ALA A 32 9.67 -11.62 7.62
N ILE A 33 8.42 -11.85 7.20
CA ILE A 33 7.25 -11.86 8.10
C ILE A 33 7.35 -13.00 9.11
N ASP A 34 7.77 -14.20 8.68
CA ASP A 34 7.91 -15.34 9.57
C ASP A 34 9.00 -15.09 10.62
N VAL A 35 10.17 -14.58 10.21
CA VAL A 35 11.25 -14.14 11.13
C VAL A 35 10.75 -13.07 12.10
N PHE A 36 9.98 -12.11 11.62
CA PHE A 36 9.38 -11.08 12.47
C PHE A 36 8.43 -11.69 13.52
N ALA A 37 7.60 -12.65 13.09
CA ALA A 37 6.67 -13.32 13.98
C ALA A 37 7.42 -14.10 15.08
N ASP A 38 8.41 -14.88 14.73
CA ASP A 38 9.23 -15.66 15.68
C ASP A 38 9.93 -14.74 16.70
N LYS A 39 10.46 -13.61 16.23
CA LYS A 39 11.18 -12.64 17.07
C LYS A 39 10.29 -11.93 18.09
N TYR A 40 9.05 -11.66 17.74
CA TYR A 40 8.18 -10.79 18.53
C TYR A 40 6.93 -11.45 19.12
N ALA A 41 6.54 -12.66 18.71
CA ALA A 41 5.30 -13.31 19.15
C ALA A 41 5.23 -13.52 20.65
N ALA A 42 6.33 -13.94 21.27
CA ALA A 42 6.37 -14.26 22.71
C ALA A 42 5.99 -13.07 23.62
N LYS A 43 6.30 -11.82 23.19
CA LYS A 43 6.09 -10.62 24.01
C LYS A 43 5.11 -9.63 23.43
N TYR A 44 4.90 -9.64 22.11
CA TYR A 44 4.12 -8.66 21.37
C TYR A 44 3.15 -9.33 20.39
N ASP A 45 2.46 -10.36 20.85
CA ASP A 45 1.47 -11.15 20.10
C ASP A 45 0.48 -10.29 19.31
N LYS A 46 -0.06 -9.23 19.96
CA LYS A 46 -1.00 -8.29 19.35
C LYS A 46 -0.39 -7.46 18.21
N ALA A 47 0.92 -7.21 18.28
CA ALA A 47 1.61 -6.50 17.20
C ALA A 47 1.86 -7.44 16.02
N VAL A 48 2.27 -8.68 16.29
CA VAL A 48 2.42 -9.73 15.27
C VAL A 48 1.10 -10.03 14.59
N ALA A 49 0.02 -10.20 15.35
CA ALA A 49 -1.31 -10.42 14.80
C ALA A 49 -1.79 -9.32 13.84
N CYS A 50 -1.39 -8.05 14.07
CA CYS A 50 -1.69 -6.96 13.14
C CYS A 50 -0.99 -7.12 11.79
N LEU A 51 0.16 -7.79 11.74
CA LEU A 51 0.92 -8.03 10.51
C LEU A 51 0.42 -9.29 9.79
N THR A 52 0.27 -10.39 10.54
CA THR A 52 -0.06 -11.70 9.98
C THR A 52 -1.51 -11.82 9.51
N LYS A 53 -2.43 -11.09 10.15
CA LYS A 53 -3.85 -11.10 9.80
C LYS A 53 -4.11 -10.69 8.34
N ASP A 54 -3.41 -9.67 7.87
CA ASP A 54 -3.64 -9.08 6.55
C ASP A 54 -2.44 -9.34 5.61
N ARG A 55 -1.67 -10.45 5.86
CA ARG A 55 -0.43 -10.81 5.14
C ARG A 55 -0.60 -10.75 3.62
N GLU A 56 -1.65 -11.37 3.09
CA GLU A 56 -1.93 -11.39 1.65
C GLU A 56 -2.16 -9.98 1.08
N ALA A 57 -2.96 -9.17 1.78
CA ALA A 57 -3.23 -7.80 1.35
C ALA A 57 -1.98 -6.91 1.42
N LEU A 58 -1.14 -7.09 2.43
CA LEU A 58 0.12 -6.35 2.56
C LEU A 58 1.11 -6.65 1.44
N LEU A 59 1.10 -7.87 0.92
CA LEU A 59 2.01 -8.33 -0.14
C LEU A 59 1.40 -8.24 -1.56
N ALA A 60 0.15 -7.81 -1.69
CA ALA A 60 -0.54 -7.72 -2.97
C ALA A 60 0.17 -6.80 -3.99
N PHE A 61 1.00 -5.86 -3.55
CA PHE A 61 1.74 -4.97 -4.45
C PHE A 61 2.74 -5.72 -5.35
N PHE A 62 3.19 -6.93 -4.97
CA PHE A 62 4.06 -7.78 -5.80
C PHE A 62 3.38 -8.28 -7.08
N ASP A 63 2.04 -8.25 -7.12
CA ASP A 63 1.23 -8.64 -8.27
C ASP A 63 1.01 -7.48 -9.25
N PHE A 64 1.72 -6.36 -9.07
CA PHE A 64 1.69 -5.17 -9.92
C PHE A 64 3.09 -4.85 -10.47
N PRO A 65 3.20 -4.03 -11.55
CA PRO A 65 4.50 -3.60 -12.07
C PRO A 65 5.39 -3.01 -10.99
N ALA A 66 6.68 -3.34 -10.99
CA ALA A 66 7.64 -2.87 -9.98
C ALA A 66 7.68 -1.33 -9.88
N GLU A 67 7.48 -0.63 -10.99
CA GLU A 67 7.41 0.82 -11.05
C GLU A 67 6.26 1.43 -10.22
N HIS A 68 5.19 0.66 -10.01
CA HIS A 68 4.03 1.08 -9.21
C HIS A 68 4.23 0.88 -7.70
N TRP A 69 5.19 0.10 -7.26
CA TRP A 69 5.34 -0.32 -5.86
C TRP A 69 5.49 0.85 -4.89
N ASP A 70 6.19 1.93 -5.27
CA ASP A 70 6.34 3.12 -4.44
C ASP A 70 5.00 3.79 -4.10
N HIS A 71 4.00 3.59 -4.93
CA HIS A 71 2.65 4.11 -4.73
C HIS A 71 1.74 3.13 -3.98
N LEU A 72 1.96 1.82 -4.17
CA LEU A 72 1.11 0.76 -3.62
C LEU A 72 1.50 0.34 -2.19
N ARG A 73 2.79 0.46 -1.84
CA ARG A 73 3.32 0.11 -0.51
C ARG A 73 2.99 1.13 0.59
N THR A 74 2.35 2.22 0.26
CA THR A 74 2.09 3.32 1.21
C THR A 74 0.70 3.90 1.03
N SER A 75 0.07 4.27 2.14
CA SER A 75 -1.20 5.02 2.16
C SER A 75 -0.99 6.55 2.03
N ASN A 76 0.26 7.03 1.99
CA ASN A 76 0.57 8.46 1.97
C ASN A 76 -0.18 9.28 0.91
N PRO A 77 -0.37 8.81 -0.34
CA PRO A 77 -1.16 9.55 -1.33
C PRO A 77 -2.61 9.77 -0.89
N ILE A 78 -3.23 8.73 -0.34
CA ILE A 78 -4.63 8.77 0.15
C ILE A 78 -4.72 9.65 1.39
N GLU A 79 -3.80 9.50 2.34
CA GLU A 79 -3.73 10.30 3.56
C GLU A 79 -3.56 11.80 3.25
N SER A 80 -2.72 12.15 2.28
CA SER A 80 -2.53 13.53 1.82
C SER A 80 -3.81 14.15 1.28
N VAL A 81 -4.58 13.39 0.49
CA VAL A 81 -5.88 13.84 -0.03
C VAL A 81 -6.87 14.07 1.10
N PHE A 82 -7.00 13.10 2.02
CA PHE A 82 -7.89 13.23 3.17
C PHE A 82 -7.47 14.36 4.12
N ALA A 83 -6.16 14.58 4.32
CA ALA A 83 -5.67 15.70 5.11
C ALA A 83 -6.10 17.05 4.51
N THR A 84 -6.00 17.19 3.19
CA THR A 84 -6.45 18.40 2.47
C THR A 84 -7.95 18.62 2.64
N VAL A 85 -8.76 17.58 2.46
CA VAL A 85 -10.21 17.65 2.66
C VAL A 85 -10.52 18.01 4.11
N ARG A 86 -9.92 17.31 5.08
CA ARG A 86 -10.15 17.54 6.51
C ARG A 86 -9.78 18.95 6.94
N HIS A 87 -8.65 19.47 6.50
CA HIS A 87 -8.20 20.81 6.82
C HIS A 87 -9.24 21.88 6.41
N ARG A 88 -9.86 21.72 5.25
CA ARG A 88 -10.88 22.63 4.76
C ARG A 88 -12.22 22.44 5.48
N THR A 89 -12.66 21.21 5.66
CA THR A 89 -13.95 20.91 6.31
C THR A 89 -13.98 21.31 7.78
N VAL A 90 -12.86 21.19 8.50
CA VAL A 90 -12.74 21.66 9.88
C VAL A 90 -12.84 23.18 9.95
N ARG A 91 -12.20 23.90 9.03
CA ARG A 91 -12.26 25.39 8.99
C ARG A 91 -13.64 25.94 8.66
N THR A 92 -14.40 25.24 7.81
CA THR A 92 -15.78 25.64 7.47
C THR A 92 -16.82 25.13 8.45
N LYS A 93 -16.39 24.47 9.55
CA LYS A 93 -17.27 23.85 10.56
C LYS A 93 -18.31 22.90 9.97
N GLY A 94 -17.92 22.19 8.90
CA GLY A 94 -18.76 21.21 8.21
C GLY A 94 -19.44 21.76 6.96
N ALA A 95 -20.56 21.16 6.60
CA ALA A 95 -21.36 21.53 5.44
C ALA A 95 -22.84 21.56 5.80
N LEU A 96 -23.59 22.45 5.15
CA LEU A 96 -25.01 22.67 5.41
C LEU A 96 -25.90 21.44 5.07
N SER A 97 -25.45 20.59 4.15
CA SER A 97 -26.15 19.36 3.77
C SER A 97 -25.18 18.31 3.23
N ALA A 98 -25.64 17.05 3.18
CA ALA A 98 -24.86 15.94 2.59
C ALA A 98 -24.51 16.20 1.12
N LYS A 99 -25.41 16.82 0.34
CA LYS A 99 -25.16 17.19 -1.05
C LYS A 99 -24.05 18.25 -1.14
N THR A 100 -24.10 19.28 -0.31
CA THR A 100 -23.06 20.33 -0.26
C THR A 100 -21.72 19.73 0.17
N ALA A 101 -21.70 18.81 1.15
CA ALA A 101 -20.49 18.11 1.57
C ALA A 101 -19.85 17.35 0.42
N LYS A 102 -20.61 16.55 -0.31
CA LYS A 102 -20.11 15.79 -1.48
C LYS A 102 -19.52 16.71 -2.56
N LEU A 103 -20.22 17.79 -2.90
CA LEU A 103 -19.74 18.76 -3.88
C LEU A 103 -18.46 19.47 -3.44
N MET A 104 -18.36 19.82 -2.14
CA MET A 104 -17.16 20.42 -1.57
C MET A 104 -15.97 19.45 -1.64
N VAL A 105 -16.13 18.20 -1.20
CA VAL A 105 -15.10 17.16 -1.29
C VAL A 105 -14.67 16.97 -2.74
N PHE A 106 -15.61 16.83 -3.67
CA PHE A 106 -15.32 16.70 -5.11
C PHE A 106 -14.48 17.87 -5.64
N LYS A 107 -14.85 19.11 -5.33
CA LYS A 107 -14.09 20.31 -5.71
C LYS A 107 -12.69 20.34 -5.11
N LEU A 108 -12.54 19.96 -3.83
CA LEU A 108 -11.25 19.92 -3.15
C LEU A 108 -10.32 18.85 -3.74
N VAL A 109 -10.84 17.66 -4.01
CA VAL A 109 -10.07 16.57 -4.64
C VAL A 109 -9.62 16.97 -6.05
N ASN A 110 -10.51 17.55 -6.87
CA ASN A 110 -10.14 18.03 -8.22
C ASN A 110 -9.10 19.17 -8.16
N ALA A 111 -9.18 20.04 -7.18
CA ALA A 111 -8.16 21.08 -7.00
C ALA A 111 -6.80 20.48 -6.60
N ALA A 112 -6.80 19.51 -5.68
CA ALA A 112 -5.59 18.81 -5.26
C ALA A 112 -4.98 17.97 -6.40
N ALA A 113 -5.81 17.37 -7.25
CA ALA A 113 -5.36 16.54 -8.39
C ALA A 113 -4.45 17.29 -9.36
N LYS A 114 -4.58 18.62 -9.47
CA LYS A 114 -3.72 19.46 -10.33
C LYS A 114 -2.25 19.47 -9.88
N THR A 115 -1.98 19.16 -8.62
CA THR A 115 -0.64 19.16 -8.02
C THR A 115 -0.09 17.74 -7.76
N TRP A 116 -0.86 16.71 -8.09
CA TRP A 116 -0.41 15.33 -7.89
C TRP A 116 0.75 15.00 -8.81
N ARG A 117 1.69 14.24 -8.28
CA ARG A 117 2.76 13.68 -9.09
C ARG A 117 2.18 12.60 -10.02
N ARG A 118 2.72 12.52 -11.22
CA ARG A 118 2.37 11.43 -12.13
C ARG A 118 2.75 10.08 -11.54
N LEU A 119 1.97 9.07 -11.88
CA LEU A 119 2.26 7.68 -11.53
C LEU A 119 3.57 7.27 -12.19
N LYS A 120 4.52 6.73 -11.41
CA LYS A 120 5.68 6.05 -11.98
C LYS A 120 5.19 4.84 -12.76
N GLY A 121 5.75 4.58 -13.94
CA GLY A 121 5.30 3.48 -14.79
C GLY A 121 3.89 3.69 -15.38
N GLU A 122 3.51 4.93 -15.69
CA GLU A 122 2.22 5.27 -16.32
C GLU A 122 1.96 4.44 -17.59
N ASN A 123 3.03 4.11 -18.35
CA ASN A 123 3.00 3.24 -19.53
C ASN A 123 2.54 1.80 -19.24
N GLN A 124 2.65 1.33 -18.01
CA GLN A 124 2.20 -0.01 -17.60
C GLN A 124 0.71 -0.03 -17.19
N LEU A 125 0.12 1.15 -16.96
CA LEU A 125 -1.26 1.25 -16.48
C LEU A 125 -2.29 0.59 -17.43
N PRO A 126 -2.18 0.70 -18.77
CA PRO A 126 -3.08 -0.01 -19.68
C PRO A 126 -3.04 -1.52 -19.48
N LYS A 127 -1.86 -2.11 -19.26
CA LYS A 127 -1.72 -3.55 -18.99
C LYS A 127 -2.40 -3.97 -17.69
N VAL A 128 -2.27 -3.17 -16.64
CA VAL A 128 -2.94 -3.41 -15.36
C VAL A 128 -4.46 -3.36 -15.52
N VAL A 129 -4.98 -2.36 -16.25
CA VAL A 129 -6.41 -2.23 -16.54
C VAL A 129 -6.94 -3.39 -17.38
N GLN A 130 -6.14 -3.90 -18.31
CA GLN A 130 -6.46 -5.08 -19.13
C GLN A 130 -6.37 -6.40 -18.36
N GLY A 131 -5.93 -6.38 -17.10
CA GLY A 131 -5.82 -7.57 -16.25
C GLY A 131 -4.61 -8.44 -16.54
N VAL A 132 -3.57 -7.89 -17.16
CA VAL A 132 -2.28 -8.58 -17.35
C VAL A 132 -1.72 -8.95 -15.97
N LYS A 133 -1.26 -10.20 -15.83
CA LYS A 133 -0.69 -10.69 -14.57
C LYS A 133 0.78 -10.30 -14.44
N PHE A 134 1.13 -9.88 -13.24
CA PHE A 134 2.51 -9.62 -12.85
C PHE A 134 2.90 -10.53 -11.69
N GLN A 135 4.17 -10.87 -11.60
CA GLN A 135 4.75 -11.60 -10.49
C GLN A 135 6.09 -10.96 -10.11
N ASN A 136 6.23 -10.55 -8.87
CA ASN A 136 7.39 -9.79 -8.40
C ASN A 136 7.72 -8.58 -9.29
N GLY A 137 6.69 -7.88 -9.76
CA GLY A 137 6.85 -6.68 -10.58
C GLY A 137 7.09 -6.90 -12.07
N ILE A 138 7.21 -8.16 -12.51
CA ILE A 138 7.49 -8.55 -13.90
C ILE A 138 6.22 -9.15 -14.52
N GLU A 139 5.96 -8.80 -15.78
CA GLU A 139 4.83 -9.33 -16.55
C GLU A 139 4.99 -10.84 -16.77
N VAL A 140 3.94 -11.60 -16.44
CA VAL A 140 3.88 -13.05 -16.70
C VAL A 140 3.39 -13.28 -18.12
N ILE A 141 4.34 -13.56 -19.05
CA ILE A 141 4.03 -13.92 -20.42
C ILE A 141 3.60 -15.40 -20.44
N LYS A 142 2.31 -15.65 -20.71
CA LYS A 142 1.86 -17.01 -21.01
C LYS A 142 2.42 -17.39 -22.37
N MET A 143 3.41 -18.29 -22.41
CA MET A 143 3.80 -18.93 -23.66
C MET A 143 2.58 -19.69 -24.21
N PRO A 144 2.20 -19.50 -25.50
CA PRO A 144 1.22 -20.37 -26.11
C PRO A 144 1.74 -21.82 -26.05
N ALA A 145 0.89 -22.72 -25.57
CA ALA A 145 1.22 -24.14 -25.58
C ALA A 145 1.51 -24.53 -27.03
N HIS A 146 2.76 -24.91 -27.35
CA HIS A 146 3.07 -25.55 -28.61
C HIS A 146 2.31 -26.90 -28.63
N HIS A 147 1.23 -26.95 -29.40
CA HIS A 147 0.68 -28.22 -29.84
C HIS A 147 1.75 -28.84 -30.73
N ALA A 148 2.52 -29.77 -30.16
CA ALA A 148 3.28 -30.71 -30.95
C ALA A 148 2.27 -31.57 -31.75
N ALA A 149 2.30 -31.40 -33.04
CA ALA A 149 1.58 -32.27 -33.97
C ALA A 149 2.31 -33.61 -34.10
#